data_79ee4809e2692acb7b2ccac15a5365f2
#
_entry.id   79ee4809e2692acb7b2ccac15a5365f2
#
_cell.length_a   1.000
_cell.length_b   1.000
_cell.length_c   1.000
_cell.angle_alpha   90.00
_cell.angle_beta   90.00
_cell.angle_gamma   90.00
#
_symmetry.space_group_name_H-M   'P 1'
#
loop_
_entity.id
_entity.type
_entity.pdbx_description
1 polymer ?
#
loop_
_entity_poly.entity_id
_entity_poly.type
_entity_poly.pdbx_seq_one_letter_code
_entity_poly.pdbx_strand_id
1 'polypeptide(L)'
;MLPLYEDPHFTFRFADDRIIPRFHLEGVEAGQQVSVFRIDPGTGERLGLLATATAGEGGWVDLAEPVIVKAGEAFVAVPEF
;
A
#
# COMPACT_ATOMS: atom_id res chain seq x y z
N MET A 1 17.17 7.80 -12.59
CA MET A 1 16.69 7.46 -12.27
C MET A 1 15.96 7.33 -11.62
N LEU A 2 15.55 7.26 -11.28
CA LEU A 2 15.02 6.98 -10.58
C LEU A 2 14.37 6.51 -10.14
N PRO A 3 13.96 6.47 -9.99
CA PRO A 3 13.40 6.09 -9.27
C PRO A 3 12.96 5.24 -8.88
N LEU A 4 13.08 4.99 -8.73
CA LEU A 4 12.89 4.21 -8.23
C LEU A 4 12.36 3.82 -7.11
N TYR A 5 12.41 4.38 -6.30
CA TYR A 5 11.76 4.17 -5.15
C TYR A 5 10.37 3.96 -5.36
N GLU A 6 10.01 4.05 -6.38
CA GLU A 6 8.81 3.56 -6.77
C GLU A 6 8.93 2.11 -6.87
N ASP A 7 9.21 1.51 -5.76
CA ASP A 7 9.38 0.09 -5.70
C ASP A 7 8.05 -0.55 -6.08
N PRO A 8 7.97 -1.26 -7.18
CA PRO A 8 6.71 -1.87 -7.60
C PRO A 8 6.21 -2.92 -6.62
N HIS A 9 7.03 -3.37 -5.69
CA HIS A 9 6.58 -4.33 -4.69
C HIS A 9 5.56 -3.75 -3.74
N PHE A 10 5.50 -2.43 -3.65
CA PHE A 10 4.60 -1.77 -2.74
C PHE A 10 3.42 -1.12 -3.45
N THR A 11 3.30 -1.34 -4.74
CA THR A 11 2.20 -0.81 -5.54
C THR A 11 1.23 -1.93 -5.86
N PHE A 12 -0.05 -1.72 -5.55
CA PHE A 12 -1.08 -2.73 -5.72
C PHE A 12 -2.13 -2.23 -6.70
N ARG A 13 -2.44 -3.05 -7.69
CA ARG A 13 -3.44 -2.74 -8.71
C ARG A 13 -4.38 -3.91 -8.85
N PHE A 14 -5.66 -3.61 -9.03
CA PHE A 14 -6.66 -4.66 -9.14
C PHE A 14 -7.57 -4.41 -10.33
N ALA A 15 -7.93 -5.49 -11.04
CA ALA A 15 -8.86 -5.43 -12.15
C ALA A 15 -10.31 -5.38 -11.69
N ASP A 16 -10.56 -5.83 -10.46
CA ASP A 16 -11.90 -5.90 -9.88
C ASP A 16 -11.94 -5.14 -8.57
N ASP A 17 -13.17 -4.82 -8.12
CA ASP A 17 -13.32 -4.25 -6.79
C ASP A 17 -12.80 -5.20 -5.74
N ARG A 18 -12.09 -4.67 -4.76
CA ARG A 18 -11.49 -5.47 -3.69
C ARG A 18 -11.65 -4.78 -2.35
N ILE A 19 -11.81 -5.58 -1.32
CA ILE A 19 -11.77 -5.12 0.06
C ILE A 19 -10.50 -5.73 0.65
N ILE A 20 -9.59 -4.87 1.11
CA ILE A 20 -8.26 -5.29 1.55
C ILE A 20 -8.17 -5.10 3.06
N PRO A 21 -8.33 -6.16 3.87
CA PRO A 21 -8.19 -6.04 5.32
C PRO A 21 -6.75 -6.13 5.79
N ARG A 22 -5.89 -6.74 5.00
CA ARG A 22 -4.47 -6.87 5.32
C ARG A 22 -3.68 -7.14 4.05
N PHE A 23 -2.37 -6.90 4.12
CA PHE A 23 -1.50 -7.19 3.00
C PHE A 23 -0.10 -7.46 3.50
N HIS A 24 0.73 -8.00 2.63
CA HIS A 24 2.10 -8.40 2.96
C HIS A 24 3.10 -7.55 2.20
N LEU A 25 4.11 -7.06 2.91
CA LEU A 25 5.21 -6.31 2.31
C LEU A 25 6.53 -6.99 2.63
N GLU A 26 7.35 -7.21 1.62
CA GLU A 26 8.66 -7.81 1.82
C GLU A 26 9.64 -6.78 2.38
N GLY A 27 10.48 -7.21 3.32
CA GLY A 27 11.52 -6.36 3.85
C GLY A 27 11.08 -5.35 4.88
N VAL A 28 9.83 -5.39 5.31
CA VAL A 28 9.31 -4.48 6.33
C VAL A 28 9.39 -5.18 7.69
N GLU A 29 9.91 -4.48 8.68
CA GLU A 29 10.10 -5.04 10.00
C GLU A 29 8.89 -4.80 10.89
N ALA A 30 8.68 -5.69 11.85
CA ALA A 30 7.60 -5.52 12.82
C ALA A 30 7.78 -4.22 13.57
N GLY A 31 6.68 -3.50 13.77
CA GLY A 31 6.69 -2.21 14.45
C GLY A 31 6.88 -1.02 13.55
N GLN A 32 7.17 -1.25 12.28
CA GLN A 32 7.38 -0.17 11.33
C GLN A 32 6.04 0.39 10.88
N GLN A 33 5.94 1.72 10.82
CA GLN A 33 4.72 2.39 10.36
C GLN A 33 4.61 2.30 8.85
N VAL A 34 3.40 2.06 8.36
CA VAL A 34 3.13 1.96 6.94
C VAL A 34 1.95 2.88 6.60
N SER A 35 2.13 3.72 5.61
CA SER A 35 1.06 4.59 5.11
C SER A 35 0.57 4.06 3.77
N VAL A 36 -0.75 4.07 3.59
CA VAL A 36 -1.37 3.59 2.36
C VAL A 36 -2.01 4.76 1.65
N PHE A 37 -1.57 5.00 0.42
CA PHE A 37 -2.09 6.10 -0.38
C PHE A 37 -2.78 5.56 -1.62
N ARG A 38 -3.88 6.22 -2.00
CA ARG A 38 -4.45 5.98 -3.32
C ARG A 38 -3.57 6.69 -4.34
N ILE A 39 -3.33 6.04 -5.47
CA ILE A 39 -2.52 6.65 -6.53
C ILE A 39 -3.26 6.60 -7.84
N ASP A 40 -2.86 7.49 -8.75
CA ASP A 40 -3.33 7.48 -10.12
C ASP A 40 -2.58 6.35 -10.84
N PRO A 41 -3.30 5.33 -11.35
CA PRO A 41 -2.61 4.22 -12.00
C PRO A 41 -1.88 4.60 -13.27
N GLY A 42 -2.23 5.73 -13.87
CA GLY A 42 -1.54 6.17 -15.08
C GLY A 42 -0.27 6.94 -14.81
N THR A 43 -0.24 7.74 -13.74
CA THR A 43 0.90 8.62 -13.45
C THR A 43 1.66 8.25 -12.20
N GLY A 44 1.05 7.47 -11.30
CA GLY A 44 1.65 7.15 -10.01
C GLY A 44 1.51 8.26 -8.98
N GLU A 45 0.80 9.31 -9.32
CA GLU A 45 0.63 10.44 -8.42
C GLU A 45 -0.23 10.06 -7.22
N ARG A 46 0.19 10.49 -6.03
CA ARG A 46 -0.58 10.21 -4.81
C ARG A 46 -1.82 11.09 -4.77
N LEU A 47 -2.98 10.45 -4.61
CA LEU A 47 -4.26 11.16 -4.63
C LEU A 47 -4.81 11.40 -3.23
N GLY A 48 -4.40 10.59 -2.25
CA GLY A 48 -4.87 10.80 -0.90
C GLY A 48 -4.46 9.66 0.01
N LEU A 49 -4.44 9.94 1.32
CA LEU A 49 -4.11 8.94 2.32
C LEU A 49 -5.34 8.11 2.62
N LEU A 50 -5.22 6.79 2.49
CA LEU A 50 -6.31 5.88 2.75
C LEU A 50 -6.28 5.34 4.17
N ALA A 51 -5.07 5.02 4.66
CA ALA A 51 -4.94 4.40 5.97
C ALA A 51 -3.49 4.44 6.43
N THR A 52 -3.30 4.30 7.74
CA THR A 52 -1.98 4.07 8.32
C THR A 52 -2.08 2.85 9.20
N ALA A 53 -0.98 2.11 9.30
CA ALA A 53 -0.96 0.89 10.10
C ALA A 53 0.45 0.59 10.53
N THR A 54 0.58 -0.35 11.47
CA THR A 54 1.87 -0.80 11.95
C THR A 54 2.11 -2.21 11.45
N ALA A 55 3.27 -2.44 10.85
CA ALA A 55 3.61 -3.75 10.34
C ALA A 55 3.79 -4.74 11.49
N GLY A 56 3.32 -5.96 11.28
CA GLY A 56 3.54 -7.05 12.21
C GLY A 56 4.68 -7.93 11.77
N GLU A 57 4.82 -9.07 12.44
CA GLU A 57 5.86 -10.01 12.11
C GLU A 57 5.70 -10.56 10.71
N GLY A 58 6.81 -10.79 10.03
CA GLY A 58 6.80 -11.37 8.71
C GLY A 58 6.38 -10.42 7.62
N GLY A 59 6.24 -9.12 7.94
CA GLY A 59 5.85 -8.13 6.95
C GLY A 59 4.35 -8.02 6.72
N TRP A 60 3.55 -8.64 7.57
CA TRP A 60 2.10 -8.54 7.47
C TRP A 60 1.61 -7.23 8.04
N VAL A 61 0.74 -6.56 7.32
CA VAL A 61 0.16 -5.30 7.75
C VAL A 61 -1.34 -5.48 7.87
N ASP A 62 -1.84 -5.41 9.10
CA ASP A 62 -3.27 -5.54 9.38
C ASP A 62 -3.87 -4.16 9.52
N LEU A 63 -4.91 -3.90 8.74
CA LEU A 63 -5.56 -2.59 8.73
C LEU A 63 -6.72 -2.59 9.72
N ALA A 64 -6.83 -1.49 10.48
CA ALA A 64 -7.93 -1.35 11.44
C ALA A 64 -9.26 -1.33 10.71
N GLU A 65 -9.28 -0.67 9.54
CA GLU A 65 -10.43 -0.68 8.67
C GLU A 65 -9.98 -1.11 7.29
N PRO A 66 -10.71 -2.02 6.64
CA PRO A 66 -10.30 -2.47 5.31
C PRO A 66 -10.26 -1.32 4.31
N VAL A 67 -9.30 -1.39 3.40
CA VAL A 67 -9.22 -0.43 2.30
C VAL A 67 -10.08 -0.97 1.16
N ILE A 68 -10.95 -0.12 0.63
CA ILE A 68 -11.80 -0.48 -0.50
C ILE A 68 -11.16 0.09 -1.77
N VAL A 69 -10.83 -0.80 -2.70
CA VAL A 69 -10.22 -0.43 -3.97
C VAL A 69 -11.18 -0.81 -5.08
N LYS A 70 -11.53 0.17 -5.91
CA LYS A 70 -12.42 -0.08 -7.02
C LYS A 70 -11.63 -0.58 -8.22
N ALA A 71 -12.34 -1.26 -9.14
CA ALA A 71 -11.73 -1.76 -10.35
C ALA A 71 -10.99 -0.63 -11.07
N GLY A 72 -9.76 -0.91 -11.47
CA GLY A 72 -8.94 0.06 -12.17
C GLY A 72 -8.20 1.03 -11.28
N GLU A 73 -8.47 1.02 -9.98
CA GLU A 73 -7.75 1.87 -9.04
C GLU A 73 -6.49 1.16 -8.54
N ALA A 74 -5.60 1.96 -7.96
CA ALA A 74 -4.37 1.43 -7.41
C ALA A 74 -4.05 2.12 -6.09
N PHE A 75 -3.25 1.46 -5.27
CA PHE A 75 -2.74 2.10 -4.07
C PHE A 75 -1.29 1.69 -3.85
N VAL A 76 -0.59 2.48 -3.06
CA VAL A 76 0.80 2.21 -2.72
C VAL A 76 0.93 2.21 -1.20
N ALA A 77 1.69 1.25 -0.69
CA ALA A 77 2.00 1.17 0.73
C ALA A 77 3.43 1.68 0.92
N VAL A 78 3.61 2.66 1.80
CA VAL A 78 4.89 3.31 1.98
C VAL A 78 5.36 3.09 3.42
N PRO A 79 6.36 2.23 3.64
CA PRO A 79 6.92 2.06 4.97
C PRO A 79 7.70 3.30 5.38
N GLU A 80 7.62 3.62 6.67
CA GLU A 80 8.37 4.73 7.24
C GLU A 80 9.67 4.20 7.81
N PHE A 81 10.77 4.80 7.43
CA PHE A 81 12.09 4.37 7.92
C PHE A 81 12.71 5.35 8.86
#